data_6fbf55dedc2c20dd6435aefa8ea6f7c6
#
_entry.id   6fbf55dedc2c20dd6435aefa8ea6f7c6
#
_cell.length_a   1.000
_cell.length_b   1.000
_cell.length_c   1.000
_cell.angle_alpha   90.00
_cell.angle_beta   90.00
_cell.angle_gamma   90.00
#
_symmetry.space_group_name_H-M   'P 1'
#
loop_
_entity.id
_entity.type
_entity.pdbx_description
1 polymer ?
#
loop_
_entity_poly.entity_id
_entity_poly.type
_entity_poly.pdbx_seq_one_letter_code
_entity_poly.pdbx_strand_id
1 'polypeptide(L)'
;EKLTDEEYGLIREHAEAGSRILRAHGFPERICDAVRDHHEQPDGNGYRGCAQPAKYADIIRVADCLDVMFSGRSYQKPKTKEQMEEDLRKNAGKSMAKPAVDAALRAYFMPAARA
;
A
#
# COMPACT_ATOMS: atom_id res chain seq x y z
N GLU A 1 -12.86 -7.90 12.12
CA GLU A 1 -13.95 -8.59 11.48
C GLU A 1 -13.63 -8.93 10.04
N LYS A 2 -13.83 -10.17 9.66
CA LYS A 2 -13.46 -10.62 8.34
C LYS A 2 -14.47 -10.20 7.29
N LEU A 3 -13.97 -9.83 6.14
CA LEU A 3 -14.84 -9.55 4.99
C LEU A 3 -15.37 -10.86 4.43
N THR A 4 -16.57 -10.82 3.88
CA THR A 4 -17.09 -11.95 3.12
C THR A 4 -16.36 -12.02 1.78
N ASP A 5 -16.47 -13.16 1.09
CA ASP A 5 -15.90 -13.30 -0.23
C ASP A 5 -16.46 -12.26 -1.19
N GLU A 6 -17.73 -11.98 -1.07
CA GLU A 6 -18.41 -10.98 -1.88
C GLU A 6 -17.83 -9.58 -1.64
N GLU A 7 -17.69 -9.23 -0.37
CA GLU A 7 -17.13 -7.93 0.01
C GLU A 7 -15.69 -7.80 -0.45
N TYR A 8 -14.91 -8.86 -0.31
CA TYR A 8 -13.53 -8.86 -0.75
C TYR A 8 -13.43 -8.67 -2.28
N GLY A 9 -14.34 -9.31 -3.02
CA GLY A 9 -14.41 -9.13 -4.46
C GLY A 9 -14.67 -7.70 -4.87
N LEU A 10 -15.57 -7.03 -4.16
CA LEU A 10 -15.87 -5.63 -4.44
C LEU A 10 -14.66 -4.73 -4.18
N ILE A 11 -13.93 -4.99 -3.11
CA ILE A 11 -12.75 -4.22 -2.78
C ILE A 11 -11.65 -4.45 -3.82
N ARG A 12 -11.49 -5.70 -4.25
CA ARG A 12 -10.52 -6.01 -5.31
C ARG A 12 -10.80 -5.25 -6.58
N GLU A 13 -12.06 -5.16 -6.97
CA GLU A 13 -12.45 -4.46 -8.18
C GLU A 13 -12.19 -2.96 -8.09
N HIS A 14 -12.12 -2.45 -6.87
CA HIS A 14 -11.91 -1.03 -6.66
C HIS A 14 -10.62 -0.53 -7.29
N ALA A 15 -9.54 -1.28 -7.12
CA ALA A 15 -8.25 -0.90 -7.68
C ALA A 15 -8.27 -0.91 -9.21
N GLU A 16 -8.93 -1.91 -9.80
CA GLU A 16 -9.05 -1.96 -11.26
C GLU A 16 -9.94 -0.84 -11.78
N ALA A 17 -11.03 -0.56 -11.07
CA ALA A 17 -11.92 0.53 -11.47
C ALA A 17 -11.20 1.87 -11.43
N GLY A 18 -10.42 2.12 -10.37
CA GLY A 18 -9.63 3.34 -10.27
C GLY A 18 -8.64 3.48 -11.42
N SER A 19 -7.99 2.38 -11.77
CA SER A 19 -7.05 2.36 -12.88
C SER A 19 -7.74 2.71 -14.19
N ARG A 20 -8.92 2.14 -14.43
CA ARG A 20 -9.68 2.42 -15.66
C ARG A 20 -10.13 3.87 -15.74
N ILE A 21 -10.56 4.43 -14.61
CA ILE A 21 -10.98 5.83 -14.58
C ILE A 21 -9.81 6.75 -14.93
N LEU A 22 -8.65 6.49 -14.34
CA LEU A 22 -7.46 7.30 -14.63
C LEU A 22 -7.06 7.19 -16.10
N ARG A 23 -7.12 5.98 -16.65
CA ARG A 23 -6.77 5.77 -18.04
C ARG A 23 -7.73 6.52 -18.97
N ALA A 24 -9.01 6.50 -18.65
CA ALA A 24 -10.02 7.21 -19.43
C ALA A 24 -9.80 8.73 -19.42
N HIS A 25 -9.15 9.23 -18.38
CA HIS A 25 -8.84 10.66 -18.27
C HIS A 25 -7.47 11.01 -18.80
N GLY A 26 -6.79 10.07 -19.45
CA GLY A 26 -5.51 10.34 -20.10
C GLY A 26 -4.29 10.33 -19.20
N PHE A 27 -4.39 9.76 -18.02
CA PHE A 27 -3.22 9.64 -17.15
C PHE A 27 -2.22 8.65 -17.74
N PRO A 28 -0.92 8.87 -17.48
CA PRO A 28 0.10 7.94 -18.01
C PRO A 28 -0.13 6.50 -17.55
N GLU A 29 0.22 5.56 -18.43
CA GLU A 29 0.01 4.13 -18.14
C GLU A 29 0.70 3.70 -16.85
N ARG A 30 1.89 4.24 -16.58
CA ARG A 30 2.61 3.85 -15.36
C ARG A 30 1.84 4.23 -14.09
N ILE A 31 1.07 5.30 -14.14
CA ILE A 31 0.24 5.70 -13.00
C ILE A 31 -0.96 4.76 -12.89
N CYS A 32 -1.60 4.46 -14.01
CA CYS A 32 -2.76 3.58 -14.03
C CYS A 32 -2.38 2.18 -13.53
N ASP A 33 -1.23 1.68 -13.97
CA ASP A 33 -0.77 0.36 -13.55
C ASP A 33 -0.42 0.32 -12.08
N ALA A 34 0.18 1.39 -11.56
CA ALA A 34 0.52 1.46 -10.13
C ALA A 34 -0.74 1.45 -9.28
N VAL A 35 -1.78 2.17 -9.69
CA VAL A 35 -3.05 2.16 -8.95
C VAL A 35 -3.69 0.79 -8.97
N ARG A 36 -3.66 0.12 -10.14
CA ARG A 36 -4.21 -1.23 -10.23
C ARG A 36 -3.53 -2.20 -9.27
N ASP A 37 -2.22 -2.07 -9.13
CA ASP A 37 -1.41 -3.06 -8.43
C ASP A 37 -1.05 -2.67 -6.99
N HIS A 38 -1.55 -1.55 -6.46
CA HIS A 38 -1.05 -1.08 -5.17
C HIS A 38 -1.46 -1.97 -3.99
N HIS A 39 -2.39 -2.90 -4.20
CA HIS A 39 -2.73 -3.88 -3.17
C HIS A 39 -1.98 -5.20 -3.32
N GLU A 40 -1.12 -5.32 -4.33
CA GLU A 40 -0.30 -6.51 -4.46
C GLU A 40 0.80 -6.53 -3.40
N GLN A 41 1.24 -7.71 -3.02
CA GLN A 41 2.22 -7.90 -1.97
C GLN A 41 3.39 -8.72 -2.48
N PRO A 42 4.61 -8.42 -2.00
CA PRO A 42 5.78 -9.20 -2.42
C PRO A 42 5.64 -10.70 -2.17
N ASP A 43 4.87 -11.08 -1.13
CA ASP A 43 4.65 -12.49 -0.81
C ASP A 43 3.58 -13.15 -1.67
N GLY A 44 3.00 -12.42 -2.61
CA GLY A 44 1.98 -12.96 -3.51
C GLY A 44 0.58 -13.02 -2.92
N ASN A 45 0.38 -12.47 -1.73
CA ASN A 45 -0.91 -12.53 -1.04
C ASN A 45 -1.80 -11.32 -1.30
N GLY A 46 -1.46 -10.52 -2.32
CA GLY A 46 -2.30 -9.40 -2.70
C GLY A 46 -3.50 -9.84 -3.52
N TYR A 47 -4.23 -8.85 -4.02
CA TYR A 47 -5.51 -9.09 -4.69
C TYR A 47 -5.42 -9.98 -5.92
N ARG A 48 -4.36 -9.84 -6.69
CA ARG A 48 -4.20 -10.59 -7.93
C ARG A 48 -3.16 -11.70 -7.83
N GLY A 49 -2.53 -11.82 -6.67
CA GLY A 49 -1.47 -12.80 -6.47
C GLY A 49 -0.24 -12.54 -7.32
N CYS A 50 -0.04 -11.30 -7.72
CA CYS A 50 1.07 -10.93 -8.60
C CYS A 50 2.32 -10.65 -7.78
N ALA A 51 3.38 -11.42 -8.01
CA ALA A 51 4.63 -11.25 -7.27
C ALA A 51 5.45 -10.08 -7.79
N GLN A 52 5.15 -9.60 -9.00
CA GLN A 52 5.89 -8.49 -9.60
C GLN A 52 4.89 -7.42 -10.04
N PRO A 53 4.41 -6.63 -9.07
CA PRO A 53 3.46 -5.56 -9.41
C PRO A 53 4.14 -4.46 -10.21
N ALA A 54 3.32 -3.59 -10.79
CA ALA A 54 3.80 -2.49 -11.59
C ALA A 54 4.73 -1.59 -10.80
N LYS A 55 5.63 -0.93 -11.50
CA LYS A 55 6.57 0.02 -10.89
C LYS A 55 5.79 1.07 -10.11
N TYR A 56 6.28 1.42 -8.95
CA TYR A 56 5.70 2.39 -8.01
C TYR A 56 4.48 1.90 -7.24
N ALA A 57 3.93 0.74 -7.58
CA ALA A 57 2.80 0.19 -6.83
C ALA A 57 3.18 -0.06 -5.38
N ASP A 58 4.41 -0.49 -5.14
CA ASP A 58 4.92 -0.75 -3.79
C ASP A 58 5.00 0.53 -2.96
N ILE A 59 5.34 1.64 -3.59
CA ILE A 59 5.40 2.93 -2.89
C ILE A 59 4.01 3.38 -2.49
N ILE A 60 3.05 3.25 -3.40
CA ILE A 60 1.66 3.61 -3.12
C ILE A 60 1.11 2.73 -2.00
N ARG A 61 1.46 1.44 -2.00
CA ARG A 61 1.00 0.53 -0.96
C ARG A 61 1.50 0.96 0.42
N VAL A 62 2.78 1.30 0.54
CA VAL A 62 3.32 1.74 1.83
C VAL A 62 2.66 3.03 2.28
N ALA A 63 2.48 3.98 1.36
CA ALA A 63 1.82 5.24 1.67
C ALA A 63 0.39 5.02 2.13
N ASP A 64 -0.33 4.13 1.46
CA ASP A 64 -1.71 3.80 1.83
C ASP A 64 -1.78 3.17 3.21
N CYS A 65 -0.86 2.25 3.50
CA CYS A 65 -0.82 1.62 4.83
C CYS A 65 -0.52 2.64 5.92
N LEU A 66 0.40 3.57 5.66
CA LEU A 66 0.72 4.61 6.63
C LEU A 66 -0.46 5.53 6.87
N ASP A 67 -1.18 5.88 5.81
CA ASP A 67 -2.35 6.75 5.93
C ASP A 67 -3.41 6.10 6.83
N VAL A 68 -3.66 4.81 6.63
CA VAL A 68 -4.61 4.08 7.47
C VAL A 68 -4.16 4.06 8.93
N MET A 69 -2.88 3.80 9.17
CA MET A 69 -2.36 3.74 10.53
C MET A 69 -2.40 5.09 11.23
N PHE A 70 -2.15 6.16 10.47
CA PHE A 70 -2.16 7.52 10.99
C PHE A 70 -3.53 7.96 11.43
N SER A 71 -4.49 7.80 10.54
CA SER A 71 -5.83 8.33 10.78
C SER A 71 -6.74 7.34 11.48
N GLY A 72 -6.39 6.06 11.43
CA GLY A 72 -7.31 5.03 11.83
C GLY A 72 -8.47 4.98 10.86
N ARG A 73 -9.34 4.04 11.06
CA ARG A 73 -10.61 3.98 10.35
C ARG A 73 -11.70 3.99 11.38
N SER A 74 -12.94 4.06 10.97
CA SER A 74 -14.05 4.15 11.88
C SER A 74 -14.06 3.02 12.93
N TYR A 75 -13.41 1.92 12.64
CA TYR A 75 -13.36 0.74 13.52
C TYR A 75 -11.98 0.52 14.14
N GLN A 76 -11.05 1.42 13.95
CA GLN A 76 -9.67 1.25 14.40
C GLN A 76 -9.13 2.54 14.97
N LYS A 77 -8.43 2.42 16.09
CA LYS A 77 -7.74 3.59 16.65
C LYS A 77 -6.49 3.90 15.85
N PRO A 78 -6.14 5.17 15.72
CA PRO A 78 -4.85 5.53 15.12
C PRO A 78 -3.72 4.87 15.89
N LYS A 79 -2.66 4.50 15.19
CA LYS A 79 -1.49 3.89 15.80
C LYS A 79 -0.49 4.97 16.23
N THR A 80 0.27 4.65 17.26
CA THR A 80 1.37 5.54 17.66
C THR A 80 2.49 5.44 16.62
N LYS A 81 3.39 6.41 16.64
CA LYS A 81 4.53 6.42 15.74
C LYS A 81 5.36 5.15 15.92
N GLU A 82 5.55 4.73 17.17
CA GLU A 82 6.30 3.51 17.48
C GLU A 82 5.62 2.26 16.92
N GLN A 83 4.30 2.20 17.04
CA GLN A 83 3.55 1.08 16.50
C GLN A 83 3.63 1.03 14.97
N MET A 84 3.57 2.19 14.33
CA MET A 84 3.70 2.27 12.88
C MET A 84 5.06 1.80 12.40
N GLU A 85 6.12 2.24 13.07
CA GLU A 85 7.47 1.82 12.73
C GLU A 85 7.63 0.32 12.88
N GLU A 86 7.10 -0.22 13.97
CA GLU A 86 7.17 -1.67 14.22
C GLU A 86 6.43 -2.44 13.12
N ASP A 87 5.26 -1.98 12.74
CA ASP A 87 4.47 -2.63 11.68
C ASP A 87 5.21 -2.62 10.35
N LEU A 88 5.85 -1.50 10.03
CA LEU A 88 6.62 -1.41 8.79
C LEU A 88 7.77 -2.41 8.78
N ARG A 89 8.52 -2.46 9.86
CA ARG A 89 9.67 -3.36 9.95
C ARG A 89 9.24 -4.82 9.91
N LYS A 90 8.14 -5.13 10.54
CA LYS A 90 7.62 -6.50 10.58
C LYS A 90 7.17 -6.98 9.22
N ASN A 91 6.61 -6.09 8.41
CA ASN A 91 6.02 -6.46 7.13
C ASN A 91 6.96 -6.24 5.94
N ALA A 92 8.14 -5.70 6.16
CA ALA A 92 9.11 -5.48 5.09
C ALA A 92 9.50 -6.80 4.44
N GLY A 93 9.37 -6.87 3.12
CA GLY A 93 9.65 -8.09 2.36
C GLY A 93 8.53 -9.11 2.39
N LYS A 94 7.45 -8.81 3.12
CA LYS A 94 6.28 -9.70 3.18
C LYS A 94 5.10 -9.05 2.50
N SER A 95 4.29 -8.33 3.25
CA SER A 95 3.16 -7.62 2.66
C SER A 95 3.55 -6.29 2.04
N MET A 96 4.73 -5.78 2.36
CA MET A 96 5.24 -4.52 1.81
C MET A 96 6.66 -4.72 1.29
N ALA A 97 6.97 -4.11 0.16
CA ALA A 97 8.29 -4.23 -0.43
C ALA A 97 9.35 -3.58 0.45
N LYS A 98 10.46 -4.28 0.69
CA LYS A 98 11.49 -3.80 1.59
C LYS A 98 12.07 -2.44 1.18
N PRO A 99 12.41 -2.19 -0.10
CA PRO A 99 12.95 -0.88 -0.47
C PRO A 99 11.99 0.26 -0.16
N ALA A 100 10.69 0.05 -0.35
CA ALA A 100 9.69 1.07 -0.06
C ALA A 100 9.59 1.31 1.44
N VAL A 101 9.63 0.24 2.24
CA VAL A 101 9.63 0.36 3.68
C VAL A 101 10.88 1.10 4.16
N ASP A 102 12.04 0.74 3.62
CA ASP A 102 13.28 1.40 4.00
C ASP A 102 13.24 2.90 3.71
N ALA A 103 12.68 3.26 2.57
CA ALA A 103 12.53 4.67 2.20
C ALA A 103 11.60 5.40 3.17
N ALA A 104 10.49 4.77 3.54
CA ALA A 104 9.55 5.36 4.49
C ALA A 104 10.18 5.55 5.85
N LEU A 105 10.96 4.55 6.30
CA LEU A 105 11.63 4.65 7.59
C LEU A 105 12.62 5.81 7.60
N ARG A 106 13.40 5.96 6.54
CA ARG A 106 14.37 7.06 6.45
C ARG A 106 13.68 8.42 6.41
N ALA A 107 12.62 8.51 5.64
CA ALA A 107 11.99 9.81 5.41
C ALA A 107 11.15 10.29 6.58
N TYR A 108 10.65 9.37 7.37
CA TYR A 108 9.58 9.72 8.30
C TYR A 108 9.85 9.33 9.74
N PHE A 109 10.56 8.24 9.98
CA PHE A 109 10.72 7.71 11.32
C PHE A 109 12.12 7.86 11.89
N MET A 110 13.13 7.98 11.05
CA MET A 110 14.49 8.11 11.54
C MET A 110 14.83 9.58 11.75
N PRO A 111 15.63 9.89 12.78
CA PRO A 111 16.06 11.26 12.96
C PRO A 111 16.76 11.73 11.71
N ALA A 112 16.41 12.90 11.29
CA ALA A 112 16.99 13.44 10.09
C ALA A 112 18.46 13.72 10.32
N ALA A 113 19.31 12.98 9.66
CA ALA A 113 20.72 13.32 9.60
C ALA A 113 20.85 14.35 8.50
N ARG A 114 20.34 15.54 8.80
CA ARG A 114 20.37 16.52 7.76
C ARG A 114 21.48 17.44 7.89
N ALA A 115 22.02 17.70 6.84
CA ALA A 115 23.02 18.74 6.80
C ALA A 115 22.33 20.08 6.83
#